data_77edd2d7d7c57f767abc20d2835b13df
#
_entry.id   77edd2d7d7c57f767abc20d2835b13df
#
_cell.length_a   1.000
_cell.length_b   1.000
_cell.length_c   1.000
_cell.angle_alpha   90.00
_cell.angle_beta   90.00
_cell.angle_gamma   90.00
#
_symmetry.space_group_name_H-M   'P 1'
#
loop_
_entity.id
_entity.type
_entity.pdbx_description
1 polymer ?
#
loop_
_entity_poly.entity_id
_entity_poly.type
_entity_poly.pdbx_seq_one_letter_code
_entity_poly.pdbx_strand_id
1 'polypeptide(L)'
;MKRTEEVPVITNMAAGPFLSRELSALSDGAGVLLEPVPIPYMEYREHGGIYGKAGMVFIWLDLEGMLPGWDDGGGGLLEGCASLVERTYQELCGYLSSVSQAELLIALFENYSSPLAIVAGHESDMAVDGLNRRIQEGLSRQAVFLDMRHLIASVGTGSAYSPKDR
;
A
#
# COMPACT_ATOMS: atom_id res chain seq x y z
N MET A 1 25.71 15.55 7.87
CA MET A 1 25.34 14.35 7.10
C MET A 1 23.93 13.97 7.52
N LYS A 2 22.96 13.90 6.59
CA LYS A 2 21.64 13.35 6.90
C LYS A 2 21.80 11.83 7.14
N ARG A 3 21.15 11.31 8.17
CA ARG A 3 21.07 9.86 8.41
C ARG A 3 20.19 9.25 7.33
N THR A 4 20.68 8.23 6.64
CA THR A 4 19.87 7.44 5.71
C THR A 4 19.22 6.29 6.47
N GLU A 5 17.94 6.08 6.27
CA GLU A 5 17.17 4.98 6.83
C GLU A 5 16.50 4.21 5.70
N GLU A 6 16.82 2.93 5.57
CA GLU A 6 16.18 2.03 4.60
C GLU A 6 14.77 1.69 5.08
N VAL A 7 13.80 1.85 4.17
CA VAL A 7 12.40 1.51 4.41
C VAL A 7 12.01 0.36 3.51
N PRO A 8 11.86 -0.86 4.02
CA PRO A 8 11.33 -1.97 3.25
C PRO A 8 9.91 -1.66 2.77
N VAL A 9 9.66 -1.82 1.48
CA VAL A 9 8.36 -1.59 0.85
C VAL A 9 7.88 -2.88 0.21
N ILE A 10 6.91 -3.55 0.83
CA ILE A 10 6.30 -4.75 0.28
C ILE A 10 5.23 -4.34 -0.72
N THR A 11 5.43 -4.73 -1.98
CA THR A 11 4.54 -4.31 -3.07
C THR A 11 4.39 -5.40 -4.14
N ASN A 12 3.26 -5.39 -4.82
CA ASN A 12 2.98 -6.18 -6.02
C ASN A 12 3.00 -5.33 -7.31
N MET A 13 3.47 -4.10 -7.20
CA MET A 13 3.56 -3.12 -8.29
C MET A 13 5.01 -2.79 -8.65
N ALA A 14 5.24 -2.31 -9.86
CA ALA A 14 6.51 -1.72 -10.28
C ALA A 14 6.64 -0.25 -9.76
N ALA A 15 6.59 -0.10 -8.44
CA ALA A 15 6.46 1.22 -7.79
C ALA A 15 7.78 1.93 -7.44
N GLY A 16 8.93 1.32 -7.74
CA GLY A 16 10.25 1.79 -7.28
C GLY A 16 10.56 3.26 -7.54
N PRO A 17 10.45 3.78 -8.79
CA PRO A 17 10.81 5.18 -9.08
C PRO A 17 9.90 6.21 -8.43
N PHE A 18 8.61 5.91 -8.32
CA PHE A 18 7.63 6.78 -7.68
C PHE A 18 7.90 6.89 -6.18
N LEU A 19 8.05 5.75 -5.50
CA LEU A 19 8.32 5.70 -4.07
C LEU A 19 9.60 6.44 -3.68
N SER A 20 10.68 6.30 -4.47
CA SER A 20 11.94 6.98 -4.21
C SER A 20 11.77 8.49 -4.21
N ARG A 21 11.00 9.03 -5.15
CA ARG A 21 10.75 10.47 -5.25
C ARG A 21 9.91 10.99 -4.07
N GLU A 22 8.83 10.32 -3.75
CA GLU A 22 7.88 10.79 -2.73
C GLU A 22 8.46 10.63 -1.31
N LEU A 23 9.13 9.53 -1.02
CA LEU A 23 9.82 9.35 0.26
C LEU A 23 10.98 10.33 0.42
N SER A 24 11.71 10.66 -0.64
CA SER A 24 12.74 11.70 -0.61
C SER A 24 12.15 13.07 -0.29
N ALA A 25 11.00 13.43 -0.86
CA ALA A 25 10.31 14.68 -0.58
C ALA A 25 9.84 14.77 0.89
N LEU A 26 9.31 13.69 1.44
CA LEU A 26 8.91 13.60 2.85
C LEU A 26 10.10 13.73 3.81
N SER A 27 11.27 13.24 3.40
CA SER A 27 12.49 13.26 4.21
C SER A 27 13.15 14.63 4.28
N ASP A 28 12.87 15.54 3.36
CA ASP A 28 13.51 16.87 3.32
C ASP A 28 13.17 17.74 4.54
N GLY A 29 12.00 17.54 5.17
CA GLY A 29 11.58 18.21 6.40
C GLY A 29 12.06 17.54 7.71
N ALA A 30 12.40 16.25 7.67
CA ALA A 30 12.65 15.43 8.86
C ALA A 30 14.13 15.27 9.24
N GLY A 31 15.08 15.75 8.43
CA GLY A 31 16.52 15.57 8.69
C GLY A 31 17.04 14.12 8.49
N VAL A 32 16.18 13.21 8.06
CA VAL A 32 16.47 11.81 7.74
C VAL A 32 16.16 11.58 6.26
N LEU A 33 17.05 10.91 5.55
CA LEU A 33 16.78 10.47 4.18
C LEU A 33 16.16 9.07 4.23
N LEU A 34 14.91 8.93 3.78
CA LEU A 34 14.24 7.65 3.67
C LEU A 34 14.55 7.05 2.30
N GLU A 35 15.14 5.87 2.28
CA GLU A 35 15.46 5.13 1.06
C GLU A 35 14.58 3.88 0.95
N PRO A 36 13.64 3.82 -0.01
CA PRO A 36 12.78 2.66 -0.17
C PRO A 36 13.56 1.47 -0.72
N VAL A 37 13.35 0.33 -0.10
CA VAL A 37 13.84 -0.97 -0.56
C VAL A 37 12.63 -1.79 -1.01
N PRO A 38 12.31 -1.83 -2.32
CA PRO A 38 11.17 -2.58 -2.84
C PRO A 38 11.37 -4.08 -2.62
N ILE A 39 10.36 -4.73 -2.08
CA ILE A 39 10.32 -6.18 -1.86
C ILE A 39 9.07 -6.73 -2.55
N PRO A 40 9.22 -7.63 -3.53
CA PRO A 40 8.08 -8.26 -4.16
C PRO A 40 7.20 -8.97 -3.13
N TYR A 41 5.89 -8.74 -3.19
CA TYR A 41 4.95 -9.36 -2.25
C TYR A 41 5.12 -10.88 -2.16
N MET A 42 5.37 -11.55 -3.28
CA MET A 42 5.54 -13.02 -3.30
C MET A 42 6.80 -13.51 -2.56
N GLU A 43 7.77 -12.63 -2.32
CA GLU A 43 9.07 -12.94 -1.73
C GLU A 43 9.22 -12.41 -0.30
N TYR A 44 8.20 -11.77 0.26
CA TYR A 44 8.33 -11.05 1.54
C TYR A 44 8.91 -11.91 2.67
N ARG A 45 8.64 -13.20 2.70
CA ARG A 45 9.14 -14.11 3.75
C ARG A 45 10.65 -14.39 3.66
N GLU A 46 11.25 -14.17 2.51
CA GLU A 46 12.68 -14.41 2.28
C GLU A 46 13.56 -13.28 2.82
N HIS A 47 12.95 -12.12 3.13
CA HIS A 47 13.63 -10.89 3.52
C HIS A 47 13.58 -10.56 5.03
N GLY A 48 13.36 -11.56 5.89
CA GLY A 48 13.22 -11.37 7.34
C GLY A 48 14.36 -10.59 8.01
N GLY A 49 15.59 -10.74 7.50
CA GLY A 49 16.76 -10.03 8.01
C GLY A 49 16.76 -8.51 7.74
N ILE A 50 16.05 -8.05 6.71
CA ILE A 50 15.88 -6.63 6.38
C ILE A 50 14.89 -6.01 7.38
N TYR A 51 13.76 -6.65 7.59
CA TYR A 51 12.72 -6.15 8.50
C TYR A 51 13.20 -6.00 9.94
N GLY A 52 14.04 -6.93 10.41
CA GLY A 52 14.58 -6.90 11.77
C GLY A 52 15.47 -5.70 12.08
N LYS A 53 15.93 -4.97 11.05
CA LYS A 53 16.77 -3.77 11.18
C LYS A 53 16.01 -2.48 10.89
N ALA A 54 14.82 -2.57 10.32
CA ALA A 54 14.02 -1.42 9.91
C ALA A 54 13.28 -0.82 11.09
N GLY A 55 13.16 0.52 11.13
CA GLY A 55 12.29 1.23 12.07
C GLY A 55 10.83 1.19 11.62
N MET A 56 10.59 1.09 10.30
CA MET A 56 9.25 0.96 9.71
C MET A 56 9.27 0.04 8.50
N VAL A 57 8.13 -0.56 8.20
CA VAL A 57 7.88 -1.35 6.99
C VAL A 57 6.62 -0.82 6.32
N PHE A 58 6.72 -0.49 5.05
CA PHE A 58 5.59 0.00 4.27
C PHE A 58 4.99 -1.13 3.43
N ILE A 59 3.69 -1.32 3.53
CA ILE A 59 2.91 -2.31 2.77
C ILE A 59 2.03 -1.54 1.79
N TRP A 60 2.32 -1.70 0.51
CA TRP A 60 1.58 -1.05 -0.56
C TRP A 60 1.24 -2.06 -1.65
N LEU A 61 0.05 -2.63 -1.55
CA LEU A 61 -0.47 -3.61 -2.50
C LEU A 61 -1.58 -2.99 -3.34
N ASP A 62 -1.60 -3.35 -4.61
CA ASP A 62 -2.64 -2.97 -5.57
C ASP A 62 -3.68 -4.09 -5.70
N LEU A 63 -4.96 -3.71 -5.78
CA LEU A 63 -6.07 -4.68 -5.91
C LEU A 63 -6.01 -5.45 -7.23
N GLU A 64 -5.67 -4.77 -8.34
CA GLU A 64 -5.58 -5.44 -9.65
C GLU A 64 -4.49 -6.51 -9.65
N GLY A 65 -3.37 -6.25 -8.98
CA GLY A 65 -2.31 -7.24 -8.79
C GLY A 65 -2.68 -8.40 -7.86
N MET A 66 -3.65 -8.21 -6.96
CA MET A 66 -4.15 -9.25 -6.06
C MET A 66 -5.33 -10.04 -6.65
N LEU A 67 -6.21 -9.36 -7.34
CA LEU A 67 -7.48 -9.86 -7.89
C LEU A 67 -7.66 -9.30 -9.31
N PRO A 68 -6.96 -9.85 -10.31
CA PRO A 68 -7.06 -9.35 -11.68
C PRO A 68 -8.50 -9.34 -12.20
N GLY A 69 -8.93 -8.21 -12.78
CA GLY A 69 -10.28 -8.02 -13.30
C GLY A 69 -11.36 -7.81 -12.23
N TRP A 70 -10.97 -7.43 -11.02
CA TRP A 70 -11.94 -7.24 -9.91
C TRP A 70 -12.98 -6.15 -10.20
N ASP A 71 -12.63 -5.13 -10.98
CA ASP A 71 -13.49 -4.01 -11.34
C ASP A 71 -14.43 -4.33 -12.52
N ASP A 72 -14.10 -5.29 -13.36
CA ASP A 72 -14.94 -5.74 -14.48
C ASP A 72 -16.30 -6.31 -14.01
N GLY A 73 -16.32 -6.85 -12.80
CA GLY A 73 -17.49 -7.45 -12.17
C GLY A 73 -18.40 -6.50 -11.39
N GLY A 74 -18.20 -5.18 -11.47
CA GLY A 74 -19.05 -4.20 -10.78
C GLY A 74 -18.99 -4.28 -9.24
N GLY A 75 -17.86 -4.72 -8.67
CA GLY A 75 -17.68 -4.87 -7.22
C GLY A 75 -18.07 -6.25 -6.67
N GLY A 76 -18.86 -7.06 -7.40
CA GLY A 76 -19.30 -8.38 -6.91
C GLY A 76 -18.15 -9.38 -6.71
N LEU A 77 -17.11 -9.33 -7.56
CA LEU A 77 -15.92 -10.15 -7.38
C LEU A 77 -15.17 -9.77 -6.10
N LEU A 78 -15.04 -8.48 -5.84
CA LEU A 78 -14.37 -7.97 -4.64
C LEU A 78 -15.11 -8.39 -3.37
N GLU A 79 -16.42 -8.29 -3.34
CA GLU A 79 -17.23 -8.76 -2.20
C GLU A 79 -17.01 -10.25 -1.92
N GLY A 80 -16.98 -11.09 -2.97
CA GLY A 80 -16.72 -12.52 -2.85
C GLY A 80 -15.30 -12.85 -2.36
N CYS A 81 -14.32 -12.02 -2.67
CA CYS A 81 -12.90 -12.22 -2.35
C CYS A 81 -12.41 -11.39 -1.16
N ALA A 82 -13.24 -10.55 -0.55
CA ALA A 82 -12.84 -9.66 0.54
C ALA A 82 -12.14 -10.40 1.69
N SER A 83 -12.68 -11.54 2.10
CA SER A 83 -12.09 -12.35 3.18
C SER A 83 -10.72 -12.92 2.82
N LEU A 84 -10.45 -13.18 1.54
CA LEU A 84 -9.12 -13.61 1.07
C LEU A 84 -8.11 -12.48 1.21
N VAL A 85 -8.48 -11.28 0.78
CA VAL A 85 -7.62 -10.08 0.89
C VAL A 85 -7.35 -9.76 2.36
N GLU A 86 -8.38 -9.75 3.21
CA GLU A 86 -8.22 -9.54 4.65
C GLU A 86 -7.24 -10.56 5.28
N ARG A 87 -7.40 -11.84 4.95
CA ARG A 87 -6.48 -12.88 5.43
C ARG A 87 -5.06 -12.65 4.99
N THR A 88 -4.85 -12.25 3.74
CA THR A 88 -3.54 -11.90 3.20
C THR A 88 -2.85 -10.84 4.03
N TYR A 89 -3.56 -9.76 4.39
CA TYR A 89 -2.99 -8.72 5.25
C TYR A 89 -2.74 -9.21 6.67
N GLN A 90 -3.62 -10.03 7.23
CA GLN A 90 -3.43 -10.61 8.57
C GLN A 90 -2.19 -11.51 8.62
N GLU A 91 -2.00 -12.37 7.63
CA GLU A 91 -0.83 -13.25 7.53
C GLU A 91 0.47 -12.44 7.34
N LEU A 92 0.44 -11.41 6.49
CA LEU A 92 1.58 -10.53 6.24
C LEU A 92 1.97 -9.77 7.52
N CYS A 93 1.03 -9.09 8.17
CA CYS A 93 1.29 -8.36 9.41
C CYS A 93 1.70 -9.28 10.55
N GLY A 94 1.08 -10.47 10.66
CA GLY A 94 1.45 -11.48 11.64
C GLY A 94 2.89 -11.96 11.47
N TYR A 95 3.31 -12.22 10.23
CA TYR A 95 4.70 -12.57 9.94
C TYR A 95 5.65 -11.43 10.28
N LEU A 96 5.40 -10.22 9.80
CA LEU A 96 6.25 -9.06 10.05
C LEU A 96 6.42 -8.79 11.55
N SER A 97 5.34 -8.84 12.31
CA SER A 97 5.37 -8.67 13.78
C SER A 97 6.15 -9.77 14.48
N SER A 98 6.29 -10.95 13.88
CA SER A 98 7.09 -12.05 14.44
C SER A 98 8.60 -11.90 14.22
N VAL A 99 9.01 -11.18 13.18
CA VAL A 99 10.42 -11.03 12.78
C VAL A 99 10.98 -9.63 13.00
N SER A 100 10.13 -8.66 13.34
CA SER A 100 10.50 -7.25 13.45
C SER A 100 9.71 -6.53 14.55
N GLN A 101 10.33 -5.46 15.08
CA GLN A 101 9.67 -4.45 15.94
C GLN A 101 9.33 -3.18 15.16
N ALA A 102 9.45 -3.22 13.84
CA ALA A 102 9.17 -2.07 12.97
C ALA A 102 7.70 -1.65 13.07
N GLU A 103 7.46 -0.35 12.93
CA GLU A 103 6.11 0.15 12.73
C GLU A 103 5.61 -0.26 11.34
N LEU A 104 4.40 -0.83 11.28
CA LEU A 104 3.79 -1.23 10.02
C LEU A 104 2.91 -0.10 9.48
N LEU A 105 3.20 0.35 8.27
CA LEU A 105 2.41 1.32 7.53
C LEU A 105 1.69 0.60 6.39
N ILE A 106 0.38 0.74 6.30
CA ILE A 106 -0.43 0.11 5.24
C ILE A 106 -1.07 1.20 4.39
N ALA A 107 -0.77 1.19 3.10
CA ALA A 107 -1.53 1.95 2.12
C ALA A 107 -2.90 1.31 1.90
N LEU A 108 -3.96 2.07 2.11
CA LEU A 108 -5.32 1.64 1.80
C LEU A 108 -5.52 1.59 0.28
N PHE A 109 -6.36 0.67 -0.15
CA PHE A 109 -6.68 0.52 -1.57
C PHE A 109 -7.39 1.74 -2.12
N GLU A 110 -7.11 2.03 -3.37
CA GLU A 110 -7.83 3.01 -4.17
C GLU A 110 -8.43 2.36 -5.41
N ASN A 111 -9.51 2.94 -5.90
CA ASN A 111 -10.08 2.56 -7.18
C ASN A 111 -9.49 3.46 -8.27
N TYR A 112 -8.44 3.00 -8.93
CA TYR A 112 -7.79 3.75 -10.01
C TYR A 112 -8.33 3.47 -11.40
N SER A 113 -9.14 2.43 -11.53
CA SER A 113 -9.42 1.82 -12.83
C SER A 113 -10.46 2.56 -13.65
N SER A 114 -11.19 3.51 -13.09
CA SER A 114 -12.24 4.18 -13.85
C SER A 114 -12.13 5.70 -13.83
N PRO A 115 -11.93 6.34 -15.02
CA PRO A 115 -12.22 7.76 -15.17
C PRO A 115 -13.68 8.10 -14.85
N LEU A 116 -14.56 7.09 -14.82
CA LEU A 116 -15.96 7.15 -14.40
C LEU A 116 -16.14 7.03 -12.87
N ALA A 117 -15.12 6.64 -12.12
CA ALA A 117 -15.11 6.69 -10.65
C ALA A 117 -15.25 8.11 -10.10
N ILE A 118 -15.14 9.13 -10.96
CA ILE A 118 -15.49 10.52 -10.65
C ILE A 118 -17.01 10.70 -10.43
N VAL A 119 -17.83 9.74 -10.90
CA VAL A 119 -19.25 9.74 -10.61
C VAL A 119 -19.46 9.10 -9.24
N ALA A 120 -19.61 9.95 -8.22
CA ALA A 120 -19.85 9.54 -6.84
C ALA A 120 -20.92 8.43 -6.75
N GLY A 121 -20.56 7.32 -6.10
CA GLY A 121 -21.48 6.23 -5.82
C GLY A 121 -21.38 5.02 -6.76
N HIS A 122 -20.26 4.83 -7.46
CA HIS A 122 -20.03 3.59 -8.20
C HIS A 122 -19.91 2.40 -7.23
N GLU A 123 -20.57 1.27 -7.54
CA GLU A 123 -20.58 0.06 -6.67
C GLU A 123 -19.16 -0.40 -6.31
N SER A 124 -18.21 -0.28 -7.23
CA SER A 124 -16.81 -0.63 -6.99
C SER A 124 -16.15 0.25 -5.92
N ASP A 125 -16.46 1.54 -5.85
CA ASP A 125 -15.89 2.43 -4.82
C ASP A 125 -16.41 2.07 -3.43
N MET A 126 -17.70 1.73 -3.32
CA MET A 126 -18.29 1.29 -2.07
C MET A 126 -17.70 -0.05 -1.60
N ALA A 127 -17.41 -0.96 -2.54
CA ALA A 127 -16.80 -2.25 -2.24
C ALA A 127 -15.33 -2.06 -1.74
N VAL A 128 -14.55 -1.17 -2.37
CA VAL A 128 -13.19 -0.82 -1.91
C VAL A 128 -13.22 -0.15 -0.55
N ASP A 129 -14.10 0.79 -0.32
CA ASP A 129 -14.26 1.44 0.99
C ASP A 129 -14.67 0.45 2.08
N GLY A 130 -15.55 -0.50 1.75
CA GLY A 130 -15.94 -1.60 2.64
C GLY A 130 -14.75 -2.51 3.00
N LEU A 131 -13.94 -2.88 2.00
CA LEU A 131 -12.73 -3.68 2.21
C LEU A 131 -11.71 -2.93 3.06
N ASN A 132 -11.42 -1.67 2.74
CA ASN A 132 -10.50 -0.84 3.50
C ASN A 132 -10.92 -0.74 4.98
N ARG A 133 -12.20 -0.56 5.25
CA ARG A 133 -12.74 -0.52 6.62
C ARG A 133 -12.48 -1.83 7.36
N ARG A 134 -12.72 -2.98 6.75
CA ARG A 134 -12.48 -4.30 7.37
C ARG A 134 -11.01 -4.51 7.68
N ILE A 135 -10.10 -4.14 6.77
CA ILE A 135 -8.65 -4.22 6.99
C ILE A 135 -8.26 -3.32 8.17
N GLN A 136 -8.76 -2.08 8.23
CA GLN A 136 -8.49 -1.17 9.33
C GLN A 136 -9.00 -1.71 10.66
N GLU A 137 -10.23 -2.21 10.73
CA GLU A 137 -10.81 -2.79 11.95
C GLU A 137 -10.03 -4.01 12.43
N GLY A 138 -9.65 -4.90 11.49
CA GLY A 138 -8.91 -6.12 11.80
C GLY A 138 -7.47 -5.91 12.27
N LEU A 139 -6.81 -4.83 11.83
CA LEU A 139 -5.39 -4.56 12.08
C LEU A 139 -5.12 -3.26 12.86
N SER A 140 -6.14 -2.62 13.42
CA SER A 140 -6.04 -1.31 14.09
C SER A 140 -5.02 -1.25 15.23
N ARG A 141 -4.64 -2.39 15.81
CA ARG A 141 -3.64 -2.50 16.89
C ARG A 141 -2.24 -2.84 16.39
N GLN A 142 -2.09 -3.16 15.10
CA GLN A 142 -0.85 -3.69 14.52
C GLN A 142 -0.22 -2.75 13.50
N ALA A 143 -1.00 -1.85 12.91
CA ALA A 143 -0.54 -1.02 11.81
C ALA A 143 -1.15 0.39 11.84
N VAL A 144 -0.44 1.33 11.24
CA VAL A 144 -0.91 2.66 10.88
C VAL A 144 -1.37 2.63 9.43
N PHE A 145 -2.48 3.31 9.13
CA PHE A 145 -3.07 3.29 7.80
C PHE A 145 -2.88 4.63 7.11
N LEU A 146 -2.49 4.58 5.84
CA LEU A 146 -2.34 5.74 4.97
C LEU A 146 -3.49 5.77 3.96
N ASP A 147 -4.27 6.85 3.99
CA ASP A 147 -5.26 7.12 2.94
C ASP A 147 -4.55 7.73 1.73
N MET A 148 -4.29 6.90 0.73
CA MET A 148 -3.57 7.30 -0.47
C MET A 148 -4.35 8.34 -1.29
N ARG A 149 -5.69 8.38 -1.21
CA ARG A 149 -6.51 9.40 -1.87
C ARG A 149 -6.16 10.81 -1.38
N HIS A 150 -5.98 10.97 -0.07
CA HIS A 150 -5.54 12.23 0.51
C HIS A 150 -4.11 12.60 0.08
N LEU A 151 -3.21 11.64 0.05
CA LEU A 151 -1.84 11.86 -0.39
C LEU A 151 -1.80 12.30 -1.85
N ILE A 152 -2.49 11.59 -2.73
CA ILE A 152 -2.56 11.89 -4.16
C ILE A 152 -3.21 13.25 -4.42
N ALA A 153 -4.28 13.57 -3.71
CA ALA A 153 -4.93 14.87 -3.81
C ALA A 153 -3.99 16.02 -3.39
N SER A 154 -3.12 15.79 -2.40
CA SER A 154 -2.17 16.80 -1.90
C SER A 154 -1.01 17.06 -2.86
N VAL A 155 -0.54 16.05 -3.59
CA VAL A 155 0.57 16.17 -4.56
C VAL A 155 0.10 16.45 -5.99
N GLY A 156 -1.20 16.36 -6.24
CA GLY A 156 -1.83 16.52 -7.55
C GLY A 156 -1.76 15.25 -8.42
N THR A 157 -2.85 14.98 -9.12
CA THR A 157 -3.01 13.76 -9.94
C THR A 157 -1.99 13.66 -11.07
N GLY A 158 -1.55 14.79 -11.65
CA GLY A 158 -0.54 14.82 -12.72
C GLY A 158 0.87 14.42 -12.24
N SER A 159 1.13 14.53 -10.93
CA SER A 159 2.40 14.12 -10.33
C SER A 159 2.35 12.69 -9.79
N ALA A 160 1.17 12.22 -9.39
CA ALA A 160 0.96 10.88 -8.86
C ALA A 160 0.89 9.80 -9.94
N TYR A 161 0.40 10.15 -11.14
CA TYR A 161 0.22 9.22 -12.25
C TYR A 161 0.95 9.71 -13.49
N SER A 162 2.05 9.04 -13.84
CA SER A 162 2.65 9.19 -15.17
C SER A 162 1.97 8.22 -16.13
N PRO A 163 1.40 8.70 -17.27
CA PRO A 163 0.80 7.82 -18.27
C PRO A 163 1.81 6.85 -18.93
N LYS A 164 3.09 7.00 -18.64
CA LYS A 164 4.18 6.17 -19.18
C LYS A 164 4.46 4.91 -18.35
N ASP A 165 3.86 4.78 -17.18
CA ASP A 165 4.10 3.69 -16.23
C ASP A 165 2.97 2.64 -16.24
N ARG A 166 2.16 2.64 -17.34
CA ARG A 166 1.15 1.61 -17.61
C ARG A 166 1.62 0.61 -18.64
#